data_a8de3349bf799a91ba5944014dcc708c
#
_entry.id   a8de3349bf799a91ba5944014dcc708c
#
_cell.length_a   1.000
_cell.length_b   1.000
_cell.length_c   1.000
_cell.angle_alpha   90.00
_cell.angle_beta   90.00
_cell.angle_gamma   90.00
#
_symmetry.space_group_name_H-M   'P 1'
#
loop_
_entity.id
_entity.type
_entity.pdbx_description
1 polymer ?
#
loop_
_entity_poly.entity_id
_entity_poly.type
_entity_poly.pdbx_seq_one_letter_code
_entity_poly.pdbx_strand_id
1 'polypeptide(L)'
;ITSLGNAGIIWIVMTIVFLLIPKMRKTGAVMAAALIIDLLLCNVILKNLVARTRPYDVNTGVQLLVSRLHDYSFPSGHTAAAFASVTALYLAGEKKLWKPVLVLACLIGISRLYLYVHYPTDVLGGALAGAISGYLGYRFIQAIFYRIKQEGGGPCPK
;
A
#
# COMPACT_ATOMS: atom_id res chain seq x y z
N ILE A 1 10.17 8.35 12.97
CA ILE A 1 9.21 7.39 12.39
C ILE A 1 8.14 8.12 11.58
N THR A 2 7.66 9.28 12.04
CA THR A 2 6.57 10.03 11.38
C THR A 2 6.96 10.58 10.00
N SER A 3 8.18 11.07 9.83
CA SER A 3 8.70 11.56 8.54
C SER A 3 9.01 10.45 7.54
N LEU A 4 9.33 9.24 7.99
CA LEU A 4 9.46 8.04 7.13
C LEU A 4 8.10 7.55 6.59
N GLY A 5 7.01 7.91 7.27
CA GLY A 5 5.63 7.61 6.85
C GLY A 5 5.03 8.62 5.89
N ASN A 6 5.73 9.72 5.55
CA ASN A 6 5.20 10.73 4.65
C ASN A 6 4.90 10.12 3.28
N ALA A 7 3.61 10.04 2.97
CA ALA A 7 3.04 9.71 1.67
C ALA A 7 3.51 8.40 1.02
N GLY A 8 3.87 7.41 1.81
CA GLY A 8 4.27 6.11 1.23
C GLY A 8 5.67 6.11 0.58
N ILE A 9 6.49 7.12 0.83
CA ILE A 9 7.83 7.28 0.22
C ILE A 9 8.67 6.02 0.40
N ILE A 10 8.66 5.41 1.59
CA ILE A 10 9.43 4.18 1.84
C ILE A 10 9.01 3.04 0.90
N TRP A 11 7.72 2.92 0.60
CA TRP A 11 7.19 1.89 -0.30
C TRP A 11 7.54 2.16 -1.75
N ILE A 12 7.53 3.44 -2.15
CA ILE A 12 7.94 3.88 -3.50
C ILE A 12 9.43 3.61 -3.69
N VAL A 13 10.28 4.00 -2.73
CA VAL A 13 11.72 3.75 -2.79
C VAL A 13 12.01 2.26 -2.85
N MET A 14 11.37 1.44 -2.00
CA MET A 14 11.52 -0.01 -2.03
C MET A 14 11.09 -0.60 -3.38
N THR A 15 10.00 -0.11 -3.95
CA THR A 15 9.53 -0.52 -5.28
C THR A 15 10.55 -0.20 -6.36
N ILE A 16 11.10 1.01 -6.36
CA ILE A 16 12.14 1.43 -7.33
C ILE A 16 13.39 0.55 -7.18
N VAL A 17 13.86 0.33 -5.96
CA VAL A 17 15.02 -0.55 -5.70
C VAL A 17 14.77 -1.95 -6.27
N PHE A 18 13.59 -2.52 -6.06
CA PHE A 18 13.28 -3.86 -6.58
C PHE A 18 13.18 -3.88 -8.11
N LEU A 19 12.70 -2.82 -8.75
CA LEU A 19 12.68 -2.71 -10.21
C LEU A 19 14.10 -2.63 -10.81
N LEU A 20 15.04 -2.02 -10.08
CA LEU A 20 16.44 -1.91 -10.53
C LEU A 20 17.21 -3.24 -10.36
N ILE A 21 16.84 -4.08 -9.41
CA ILE A 21 17.50 -5.38 -9.18
C ILE A 21 16.89 -6.43 -10.12
N PRO A 22 17.66 -7.00 -11.08
CA PRO A 22 17.11 -7.93 -12.10
C PRO A 22 16.33 -9.10 -11.52
N LYS A 23 16.82 -9.70 -10.43
CA LYS A 23 16.17 -10.84 -9.76
C LYS A 23 14.84 -10.48 -9.04
N MET A 24 14.62 -9.21 -8.74
CA MET A 24 13.46 -8.72 -7.99
C MET A 24 12.50 -7.89 -8.85
N ARG A 25 12.77 -7.72 -10.14
CA ARG A 25 11.93 -6.87 -11.03
C ARG A 25 10.47 -7.26 -11.04
N LYS A 26 10.18 -8.57 -11.01
CA LYS A 26 8.79 -9.04 -10.94
C LYS A 26 8.12 -8.60 -9.64
N THR A 27 8.80 -8.72 -8.51
CA THR A 27 8.32 -8.24 -7.20
C THR A 27 8.11 -6.73 -7.22
N GLY A 28 9.07 -5.98 -7.78
CA GLY A 28 8.94 -4.53 -7.96
C GLY A 28 7.73 -4.14 -8.81
N ALA A 29 7.48 -4.86 -9.92
CA ALA A 29 6.31 -4.62 -10.77
C ALA A 29 4.99 -4.91 -10.02
N VAL A 30 4.93 -5.99 -9.23
CA VAL A 30 3.77 -6.32 -8.39
C VAL A 30 3.53 -5.21 -7.35
N MET A 31 4.57 -4.73 -6.69
CA MET A 31 4.47 -3.63 -5.73
C MET A 31 4.00 -2.33 -6.39
N ALA A 32 4.56 -1.99 -7.56
CA ALA A 32 4.14 -0.81 -8.30
C ALA A 32 2.65 -0.86 -8.64
N ALA A 33 2.18 -1.98 -9.19
CA ALA A 33 0.77 -2.19 -9.50
C ALA A 33 -0.11 -2.11 -8.24
N ALA A 34 0.32 -2.73 -7.13
CA ALA A 34 -0.38 -2.70 -5.86
C ALA A 34 -0.54 -1.28 -5.31
N LEU A 35 0.53 -0.47 -5.33
CA LEU A 35 0.50 0.91 -4.85
C LEU A 35 -0.33 1.83 -5.75
N ILE A 36 -0.32 1.62 -7.06
CA ILE A 36 -1.18 2.38 -7.99
C ILE A 36 -2.65 2.06 -7.73
N ILE A 37 -3.00 0.78 -7.60
CA ILE A 37 -4.37 0.36 -7.28
C ILE A 37 -4.79 0.90 -5.92
N ASP A 38 -3.91 0.86 -4.91
CA ASP A 38 -4.17 1.41 -3.60
C ASP A 38 -4.42 2.93 -3.64
N LEU A 39 -3.60 3.67 -4.38
CA LEU A 39 -3.79 5.10 -4.57
C LEU A 39 -5.18 5.42 -5.14
N LEU A 40 -5.60 4.69 -6.17
CA LEU A 40 -6.90 4.89 -6.80
C LEU A 40 -8.04 4.46 -5.87
N LEU A 41 -7.96 3.27 -5.28
CA LEU A 41 -9.01 2.73 -4.43
C LEU A 41 -9.17 3.54 -3.14
N CYS A 42 -8.09 3.78 -2.41
CA CYS A 42 -8.14 4.44 -1.11
C CYS A 42 -8.26 5.96 -1.21
N ASN A 43 -7.37 6.61 -1.97
CA ASN A 43 -7.30 8.06 -1.94
C ASN A 43 -8.28 8.74 -2.91
N VAL A 44 -8.59 8.11 -4.06
CA VAL A 44 -9.52 8.70 -5.02
C VAL A 44 -10.96 8.24 -4.78
N ILE A 45 -11.19 6.94 -4.55
CA ILE A 45 -12.54 6.40 -4.46
C ILE A 45 -13.05 6.45 -3.01
N LEU A 46 -12.45 5.67 -2.10
CA LEU A 46 -13.00 5.45 -0.76
C LEU A 46 -13.00 6.71 0.11
N LYS A 47 -11.96 7.54 0.04
CA LYS A 47 -11.94 8.80 0.81
C LYS A 47 -13.08 9.73 0.43
N ASN A 48 -13.32 9.90 -0.86
CA ASN A 48 -14.38 10.79 -1.34
C ASN A 48 -15.78 10.19 -1.13
N LEU A 49 -15.91 8.86 -1.21
CA LEU A 49 -17.19 8.19 -1.02
C LEU A 49 -17.64 8.22 0.45
N VAL A 50 -16.73 7.99 1.40
CA VAL A 50 -17.06 7.95 2.84
C VAL A 50 -17.01 9.34 3.46
N ALA A 51 -16.13 10.21 3.00
CA ALA A 51 -15.97 11.62 3.41
C ALA A 51 -15.93 11.83 4.94
N ARG A 52 -15.26 10.91 5.67
CA ARG A 52 -15.25 10.92 7.14
C ARG A 52 -14.38 12.03 7.70
N THR A 53 -14.94 12.83 8.62
CA THR A 53 -14.20 13.85 9.37
C THR A 53 -13.15 13.22 10.29
N ARG A 54 -12.00 13.86 10.43
CA ARG A 54 -10.90 13.35 11.26
C ARG A 54 -11.16 13.54 12.74
N PRO A 55 -10.56 12.68 13.63
CA PRO A 55 -10.76 12.76 15.09
C PRO A 55 -10.43 14.14 15.67
N TYR A 56 -9.35 14.76 15.22
CA TYR A 56 -8.92 16.07 15.71
C TYR A 56 -9.77 17.24 15.22
N ASP A 57 -10.57 17.09 14.17
CA ASP A 57 -11.52 18.11 13.73
C ASP A 57 -12.84 18.00 14.53
N VAL A 58 -13.14 16.83 15.08
CA VAL A 58 -14.27 16.61 16.00
C VAL A 58 -13.90 17.04 17.42
N ASN A 59 -12.70 16.70 17.88
CA ASN A 59 -12.20 17.10 19.20
C ASN A 59 -11.04 18.07 19.04
N THR A 60 -11.37 19.36 19.00
CA THR A 60 -10.41 20.46 18.75
C THR A 60 -9.48 20.77 19.92
N GLY A 61 -9.73 20.20 21.11
CA GLY A 61 -8.90 20.39 22.30
C GLY A 61 -7.59 19.60 22.30
N VAL A 62 -7.35 18.75 21.29
CA VAL A 62 -6.15 17.93 21.21
C VAL A 62 -5.03 18.67 20.47
N GLN A 63 -3.87 18.79 21.12
CA GLN A 63 -2.66 19.33 20.48
C GLN A 63 -2.03 18.26 19.59
N LEU A 64 -2.04 18.50 18.28
CA LEU A 64 -1.46 17.57 17.32
C LEU A 64 0.08 17.62 17.32
N LEU A 65 0.70 16.45 17.22
CA LEU A 65 2.15 16.29 17.06
C LEU A 65 2.61 16.38 15.60
N VAL A 66 1.67 16.48 14.66
CA VAL A 66 1.90 16.53 13.21
C VAL A 66 1.03 17.60 12.58
N SER A 67 1.40 18.06 11.38
CA SER A 67 0.59 19.01 10.61
C SER A 67 -0.80 18.45 10.32
N ARG A 68 -1.80 19.32 10.33
CA ARG A 68 -3.16 18.94 9.92
C ARG A 68 -3.16 18.45 8.47
N LEU A 69 -3.86 17.36 8.24
CA LEU A 69 -4.08 16.81 6.90
C LEU A 69 -5.37 17.39 6.34
N HIS A 70 -5.39 17.68 5.05
CA HIS A 70 -6.55 18.35 4.38
C HIS A 70 -7.50 17.36 3.70
N ASP A 71 -7.23 16.06 3.82
CA ASP A 71 -8.03 14.99 3.22
C ASP A 71 -8.88 14.26 4.27
N TYR A 72 -9.84 13.45 3.83
CA TYR A 72 -10.74 12.68 4.68
C TYR A 72 -10.02 11.59 5.49
N SER A 73 -10.65 11.19 6.61
CA SER A 73 -10.05 10.25 7.57
C SER A 73 -10.07 8.80 7.08
N PHE A 74 -11.17 8.33 6.48
CA PHE A 74 -11.35 6.93 6.08
C PHE A 74 -11.08 6.73 4.57
N PRO A 75 -10.37 5.67 4.20
CA PRO A 75 -9.51 4.84 5.03
C PRO A 75 -8.13 5.48 5.28
N SER A 76 -7.33 4.89 6.17
CA SER A 76 -5.95 5.35 6.41
C SER A 76 -5.04 4.98 5.25
N GLY A 77 -4.66 5.96 4.42
CA GLY A 77 -3.81 5.75 3.25
C GLY A 77 -2.40 5.25 3.59
N HIS A 78 -1.83 5.67 4.73
CA HIS A 78 -0.53 5.16 5.20
C HIS A 78 -0.59 3.67 5.53
N THR A 79 -1.66 3.24 6.20
CA THR A 79 -1.88 1.83 6.51
C THR A 79 -2.16 1.04 5.25
N ALA A 80 -2.94 1.58 4.33
CA ALA A 80 -3.31 0.92 3.09
C ALA A 80 -2.07 0.66 2.21
N ALA A 81 -1.24 1.67 1.95
CA ALA A 81 0.01 1.50 1.20
C ALA A 81 0.97 0.48 1.85
N ALA A 82 1.05 0.49 3.20
CA ALA A 82 1.86 -0.46 3.94
C ALA A 82 1.37 -1.91 3.74
N PHE A 83 0.07 -2.16 3.90
CA PHE A 83 -0.50 -3.51 3.75
C PHE A 83 -0.58 -3.95 2.28
N ALA A 84 -0.71 -3.02 1.32
CA ALA A 84 -0.56 -3.33 -0.10
C ALA A 84 0.85 -3.86 -0.41
N SER A 85 1.89 -3.23 0.15
CA SER A 85 3.27 -3.66 0.00
C SER A 85 3.54 -5.01 0.67
N VAL A 86 3.02 -5.25 1.89
CA VAL A 86 3.11 -6.54 2.58
C VAL A 86 2.51 -7.66 1.74
N THR A 87 1.29 -7.44 1.25
CA THR A 87 0.57 -8.45 0.46
C THR A 87 1.27 -8.72 -0.87
N ALA A 88 1.77 -7.67 -1.53
CA ALA A 88 2.56 -7.80 -2.75
C ALA A 88 3.81 -8.65 -2.54
N LEU A 89 4.59 -8.39 -1.48
CA LEU A 89 5.78 -9.16 -1.12
C LEU A 89 5.46 -10.62 -0.78
N TYR A 90 4.41 -10.84 0.00
CA TYR A 90 3.97 -12.19 0.38
C TYR A 90 3.61 -13.02 -0.85
N LEU A 91 2.77 -12.48 -1.75
CA LEU A 91 2.30 -13.17 -2.95
C LEU A 91 3.40 -13.31 -4.02
N ALA A 92 4.35 -12.37 -4.08
CA ALA A 92 5.53 -12.49 -4.93
C ALA A 92 6.52 -13.55 -4.46
N GLY A 93 6.35 -14.10 -3.26
CA GLY A 93 7.19 -15.17 -2.72
C GLY A 93 8.42 -14.69 -1.94
N GLU A 94 8.47 -13.44 -1.52
CA GLU A 94 9.58 -12.85 -0.78
C GLU A 94 9.55 -13.26 0.71
N LYS A 95 9.80 -14.56 0.97
CA LYS A 95 9.63 -15.19 2.29
C LYS A 95 10.39 -14.53 3.44
N LYS A 96 11.52 -13.87 3.15
CA LYS A 96 12.36 -13.21 4.16
C LYS A 96 11.91 -11.77 4.44
N LEU A 97 11.27 -11.11 3.49
CA LEU A 97 10.99 -9.69 3.55
C LEU A 97 9.58 -9.35 4.06
N TRP A 98 8.56 -10.14 3.72
CA TRP A 98 7.18 -9.80 4.07
C TRP A 98 6.93 -9.73 5.59
N LYS A 99 7.60 -10.58 6.40
CA LYS A 99 7.42 -10.59 7.86
C LYS A 99 7.90 -9.30 8.54
N PRO A 100 9.17 -8.86 8.36
CA PRO A 100 9.61 -7.58 8.92
C PRO A 100 8.81 -6.39 8.36
N VAL A 101 8.41 -6.44 7.09
CA VAL A 101 7.56 -5.40 6.49
C VAL A 101 6.15 -5.40 7.11
N LEU A 102 5.59 -6.55 7.46
CA LEU A 102 4.32 -6.65 8.21
C LEU A 102 4.44 -5.99 9.58
N VAL A 103 5.51 -6.25 10.32
CA VAL A 103 5.75 -5.59 11.61
C VAL A 103 5.79 -4.08 11.44
N LEU A 104 6.52 -3.58 10.44
CA LEU A 104 6.58 -2.15 10.14
C LEU A 104 5.19 -1.59 9.76
N ALA A 105 4.41 -2.33 8.97
CA ALA A 105 3.05 -1.93 8.58
C ALA A 105 2.12 -1.81 9.81
N CYS A 106 2.21 -2.75 10.74
CA CYS A 106 1.46 -2.68 12.00
C CYS A 106 1.90 -1.47 12.85
N LEU A 107 3.20 -1.22 12.97
CA LEU A 107 3.72 -0.05 13.70
C LEU A 107 3.27 1.27 13.06
N ILE A 108 3.24 1.35 11.72
CA ILE A 108 2.68 2.50 11.01
C ILE A 108 1.20 2.67 11.36
N GLY A 109 0.40 1.61 11.29
CA GLY A 109 -1.02 1.67 11.65
C GLY A 109 -1.25 2.17 13.07
N ILE A 110 -0.53 1.60 14.06
CA ILE A 110 -0.59 2.04 15.47
C ILE A 110 -0.17 3.49 15.61
N SER A 111 0.88 3.92 14.90
CA SER A 111 1.33 5.32 14.95
C SER A 111 0.25 6.31 14.50
N ARG A 112 -0.64 5.92 13.57
CA ARG A 112 -1.76 6.80 13.14
C ARG A 112 -2.78 7.01 14.24
N LEU A 113 -3.02 6.01 15.07
CA LEU A 113 -3.88 6.12 16.25
C LEU A 113 -3.23 6.99 17.34
N TYR A 114 -1.95 6.73 17.63
CA TYR A 114 -1.19 7.51 18.60
C TYR A 114 -1.14 9.00 18.25
N LEU A 115 -1.00 9.34 16.96
CA LEU A 115 -0.99 10.72 16.48
C LEU A 115 -2.38 11.37 16.43
N TYR A 116 -3.43 10.63 16.78
CA TYR A 116 -4.82 11.10 16.78
C TYR A 116 -5.30 11.60 15.41
N VAL A 117 -4.76 11.06 14.33
CA VAL A 117 -5.11 11.47 12.94
C VAL A 117 -6.11 10.54 12.27
N HIS A 118 -6.32 9.34 12.81
CA HIS A 118 -7.25 8.32 12.31
C HIS A 118 -7.98 7.61 13.44
N TYR A 119 -9.19 7.13 13.17
CA TYR A 119 -9.91 6.21 14.05
C TYR A 119 -9.39 4.76 13.88
N PRO A 120 -9.58 3.86 14.85
CA PRO A 120 -9.23 2.44 14.71
C PRO A 120 -9.84 1.79 13.47
N THR A 121 -11.09 2.13 13.16
CA THR A 121 -11.78 1.63 11.96
C THR A 121 -11.17 2.11 10.65
N ASP A 122 -10.53 3.31 10.61
CA ASP A 122 -9.83 3.82 9.43
C ASP A 122 -8.55 3.02 9.17
N VAL A 123 -7.87 2.62 10.26
CA VAL A 123 -6.67 1.79 10.21
C VAL A 123 -7.01 0.38 9.73
N LEU A 124 -8.05 -0.24 10.29
CA LEU A 124 -8.53 -1.56 9.86
C LEU A 124 -9.04 -1.53 8.41
N GLY A 125 -9.82 -0.51 8.04
CA GLY A 125 -10.28 -0.30 6.67
C GLY A 125 -9.12 -0.11 5.70
N GLY A 126 -8.09 0.64 6.10
CA GLY A 126 -6.85 0.80 5.34
C GLY A 126 -6.09 -0.51 5.17
N ALA A 127 -5.95 -1.31 6.23
CA ALA A 127 -5.29 -2.61 6.15
C ALA A 127 -6.01 -3.56 5.16
N LEU A 128 -7.34 -3.62 5.23
CA LEU A 128 -8.14 -4.45 4.33
C LEU A 128 -8.05 -3.96 2.88
N ALA A 129 -8.23 -2.67 2.64
CA ALA A 129 -8.17 -2.09 1.30
C ALA A 129 -6.76 -2.26 0.69
N GLY A 130 -5.70 -2.07 1.49
CA GLY A 130 -4.33 -2.33 1.07
C GLY A 130 -4.08 -3.80 0.72
N ALA A 131 -4.57 -4.74 1.54
CA ALA A 131 -4.46 -6.16 1.24
C ALA A 131 -5.16 -6.53 -0.08
N ILE A 132 -6.34 -5.99 -0.34
CA ILE A 132 -7.06 -6.15 -1.60
C ILE A 132 -6.26 -5.57 -2.77
N SER A 133 -5.72 -4.36 -2.62
CA SER A 133 -4.89 -3.70 -3.64
C SER A 133 -3.63 -4.51 -3.96
N GLY A 134 -2.97 -5.06 -2.94
CA GLY A 134 -1.82 -5.95 -3.09
C GLY A 134 -2.15 -7.23 -3.87
N TYR A 135 -3.28 -7.85 -3.54
CA TYR A 135 -3.77 -9.04 -4.25
C TYR A 135 -4.11 -8.74 -5.72
N LEU A 136 -4.83 -7.64 -5.97
CA LEU A 136 -5.19 -7.23 -7.33
C LEU A 136 -3.95 -6.88 -8.17
N GLY A 137 -2.98 -6.18 -7.59
CA GLY A 137 -1.70 -5.87 -8.24
C GLY A 137 -0.93 -7.12 -8.62
N TYR A 138 -0.87 -8.10 -7.71
CA TYR A 138 -0.26 -9.40 -7.99
C TYR A 138 -0.98 -10.13 -9.15
N ARG A 139 -2.30 -10.23 -9.10
CA ARG A 139 -3.10 -10.88 -10.15
C ARG A 139 -2.93 -10.21 -11.52
N PHE A 140 -2.91 -8.89 -11.54
CA PHE A 140 -2.71 -8.08 -12.74
C PHE A 140 -1.35 -8.38 -13.40
N ILE A 141 -0.28 -8.33 -12.64
CA ILE A 141 1.07 -8.59 -13.15
C ILE A 141 1.22 -10.06 -13.58
N GLN A 142 0.66 -11.02 -12.85
CA GLN A 142 0.68 -12.43 -13.27
C GLN A 142 -0.03 -12.63 -14.62
N ALA A 143 -1.15 -11.98 -14.86
CA ALA A 143 -1.87 -12.06 -16.13
C ALA A 143 -1.05 -11.50 -17.30
N ILE A 144 -0.34 -10.39 -17.09
CA ILE A 144 0.57 -9.81 -18.10
C ILE A 144 1.69 -10.81 -18.44
N PHE A 145 2.38 -11.32 -17.43
CA PHE A 145 3.49 -12.27 -17.66
C PHE A 145 3.01 -13.57 -18.33
N TYR A 146 1.81 -14.02 -18.03
CA TYR A 146 1.22 -15.19 -18.67
C TYR A 146 0.98 -14.94 -20.17
N ARG A 147 0.42 -13.79 -20.55
CA ARG A 147 0.18 -13.42 -21.97
C ARG A 147 1.49 -13.30 -22.74
N ILE A 148 2.48 -12.59 -22.21
CA ILE A 148 3.79 -12.44 -22.86
C ILE A 148 4.44 -13.80 -23.13
N LYS A 149 4.29 -14.75 -22.20
CA LYS A 149 4.84 -16.11 -22.37
C LYS A 149 4.11 -16.88 -23.49
N GLN A 150 2.82 -16.67 -23.68
CA GLN A 150 2.07 -17.32 -24.77
C GLN A 150 2.44 -16.71 -26.13
N GLU A 151 2.56 -15.40 -26.21
CA GLU A 151 2.88 -14.69 -27.45
C GLU A 151 4.36 -14.87 -27.87
N GLY A 152 5.28 -15.00 -26.92
CA GLY A 152 6.71 -15.26 -27.18
C GLY A 152 7.05 -16.72 -27.49
N GLY A 153 6.12 -17.65 -27.30
CA GLY A 153 6.26 -19.07 -27.64
C GLY A 153 5.67 -19.40 -29.03
N GLY A 154 6.11 -18.67 -30.06
CA GLY A 154 5.74 -19.02 -31.45
C GLY A 154 6.16 -20.45 -31.81
N PRO A 155 5.43 -21.13 -32.72
CA PRO A 155 5.70 -22.52 -33.08
C PRO A 155 7.15 -22.66 -33.59
N CYS A 156 7.86 -23.63 -33.00
CA CYS A 156 9.18 -24.05 -33.48
C CYS A 156 9.08 -24.33 -35.00
N PRO A 157 9.87 -23.72 -35.86
CA PRO A 157 9.86 -24.10 -37.29
C PRO A 157 10.27 -25.56 -37.41
N LYS A 158 9.42 -26.34 -38.09
CA LYS A 158 9.68 -27.74 -38.42
C LYS A 158 10.86 -27.87 -39.37
#